data_995bd9aadf50c65b2cd2a61808cc2b99
#
_entry.id   995bd9aadf50c65b2cd2a61808cc2b99
#
_cell.length_a   1.000
_cell.length_b   1.000
_cell.length_c   1.000
_cell.angle_alpha   90.00
_cell.angle_beta   90.00
_cell.angle_gamma   90.00
#
_symmetry.space_group_name_H-M   'P 1'
#
loop_
_entity.id
_entity.type
_entity.pdbx_description
1 polymer ?
#
loop_
_entity_poly.entity_id
_entity_poly.type
_entity_poly.pdbx_seq_one_letter_code
_entity_poly.pdbx_strand_id
1 'polypeptide(L)'
;MSIKVLVTTGCGNTVMGGADIWTNYFLELVWPTLPVKRDWRLLIDSKRPASFESKYLPKGLVHHFHYDDPEKTRTWLDECEEIHVLHPHYHLRPHIWHFEDKFKTVFVHAYAREMDAAISAIPELKRLQYNTQVDSDFYDEYLATFNRRIWVGNNTTTMIDEHPNYTYNVPNFYEFKNNLPLTTHVDNGKIGFASRIESRKCVHWLNDHKGYILTNQFDLQNLKDSSTYSLKGMEVFQWDVNHHHFFMLKNFGIFHAAYFKEPFGYSIFQAVDYGKLPIINKDWAPEVEYKYRVSTKNEFDECVKQILKDSHEERVTNIKNLKEYMIKFDNKDVWIDKIRTAILG
;
A
#
# COMPACT_ATOMS: atom_id res chain seq x y z
N MET A 1 23.60 -15.78 21.60
CA MET A 1 23.10 -15.59 20.23
C MET A 1 22.18 -14.40 20.30
N SER A 2 22.45 -13.36 19.53
CA SER A 2 21.60 -12.16 19.47
C SER A 2 20.39 -12.46 18.59
N ILE A 3 19.20 -12.58 19.19
CA ILE A 3 17.96 -12.83 18.43
C ILE A 3 17.40 -11.49 18.00
N LYS A 4 17.17 -11.35 16.67
CA LYS A 4 16.60 -10.17 16.05
C LYS A 4 15.18 -10.46 15.54
N VAL A 5 14.27 -9.53 15.70
CA VAL A 5 12.88 -9.69 15.31
C VAL A 5 12.48 -8.65 14.27
N LEU A 6 11.88 -9.13 13.20
CA LEU A 6 11.15 -8.32 12.22
C LEU A 6 9.66 -8.34 12.58
N VAL A 7 9.04 -7.18 12.69
CA VAL A 7 7.62 -7.05 13.01
C VAL A 7 6.87 -6.48 11.80
N THR A 8 5.79 -7.13 11.37
CA THR A 8 4.97 -6.69 10.25
C THR A 8 3.48 -7.02 10.44
N THR A 9 2.62 -6.33 9.73
CA THR A 9 1.17 -6.57 9.75
C THR A 9 0.73 -7.73 8.89
N GLY A 10 1.45 -8.01 7.82
CA GLY A 10 1.13 -9.07 6.89
C GLY A 10 2.12 -9.18 5.76
N CYS A 11 2.18 -10.37 5.19
CA CYS A 11 3.02 -10.68 4.03
C CYS A 11 2.52 -11.97 3.36
N GLY A 12 3.13 -12.34 2.23
CA GLY A 12 2.78 -13.57 1.52
C GLY A 12 1.44 -13.51 0.80
N ASN A 13 0.68 -14.58 0.93
CA ASN A 13 -0.55 -14.76 0.16
C ASN A 13 -1.74 -13.91 0.63
N THR A 14 -1.63 -13.21 1.73
CA THR A 14 -2.71 -12.40 2.30
C THR A 14 -2.52 -10.89 2.09
N VAL A 15 -1.89 -10.51 0.98
CA VAL A 15 -1.66 -9.10 0.62
C VAL A 15 -2.98 -8.34 0.59
N MET A 16 -3.12 -7.33 1.44
CA MET A 16 -4.30 -6.47 1.51
C MET A 16 -3.99 -4.99 1.24
N GLY A 17 -2.72 -4.61 1.15
CA GLY A 17 -2.33 -3.23 0.93
C GLY A 17 -0.88 -3.05 0.51
N GLY A 18 -0.50 -1.79 0.29
CA GLY A 18 0.85 -1.42 -0.16
C GLY A 18 1.95 -1.85 0.80
N ALA A 19 1.71 -1.81 2.10
CA ALA A 19 2.67 -2.26 3.10
C ALA A 19 2.94 -3.77 3.04
N ASP A 20 1.91 -4.57 2.74
CA ASP A 20 2.07 -6.01 2.54
C ASP A 20 2.89 -6.30 1.27
N ILE A 21 2.66 -5.56 0.19
CA ILE A 21 3.45 -5.66 -1.05
C ILE A 21 4.92 -5.31 -0.76
N TRP A 22 5.16 -4.22 -0.03
CA TRP A 22 6.49 -3.80 0.38
C TRP A 22 7.18 -4.89 1.23
N THR A 23 6.46 -5.46 2.19
CA THR A 23 6.98 -6.55 3.04
C THR A 23 7.32 -7.80 2.21
N ASN A 24 6.52 -8.12 1.20
CA ASN A 24 6.83 -9.23 0.29
C ASN A 24 8.11 -8.98 -0.50
N TYR A 25 8.30 -7.77 -1.04
CA TYR A 25 9.58 -7.41 -1.67
C TYR A 25 10.74 -7.48 -0.68
N PHE A 26 10.55 -7.03 0.54
CA PHE A 26 11.57 -7.16 1.59
C PHE A 26 11.97 -8.63 1.79
N LEU A 27 11.01 -9.52 1.96
CA LEU A 27 11.25 -10.94 2.19
C LEU A 27 11.85 -11.64 0.96
N GLU A 28 11.50 -11.21 -0.23
CA GLU A 28 12.01 -11.77 -1.48
C GLU A 28 13.44 -11.30 -1.80
N LEU A 29 13.73 -10.03 -1.59
CA LEU A 29 14.92 -9.37 -2.09
C LEU A 29 15.95 -9.03 -1.01
N VAL A 30 15.52 -8.55 0.14
CA VAL A 30 16.42 -8.11 1.22
C VAL A 30 16.74 -9.26 2.17
N TRP A 31 15.72 -9.98 2.62
CA TRP A 31 15.89 -11.09 3.56
C TRP A 31 16.98 -12.11 3.15
N PRO A 32 17.09 -12.55 1.87
CA PRO A 32 18.15 -13.46 1.45
C PRO A 32 19.57 -12.91 1.64
N THR A 33 19.71 -11.58 1.69
CA THR A 33 21.02 -10.90 1.80
C THR A 33 21.44 -10.61 3.24
N LEU A 34 20.55 -10.78 4.23
CA LEU A 34 20.87 -10.56 5.63
C LEU A 34 21.82 -11.64 6.17
N PRO A 35 22.80 -11.26 7.00
CA PRO A 35 23.72 -12.21 7.60
C PRO A 35 23.02 -13.08 8.67
N VAL A 36 23.54 -14.28 8.90
CA VAL A 36 23.20 -15.18 10.02
C VAL A 36 21.67 -15.32 10.22
N LYS A 37 20.96 -15.79 9.20
CA LYS A 37 19.48 -15.90 9.18
C LYS A 37 18.87 -16.67 10.36
N ARG A 38 19.59 -17.60 10.97
CA ARG A 38 19.11 -18.37 12.15
C ARG A 38 18.80 -17.51 13.36
N ASP A 39 19.39 -16.31 13.43
CA ASP A 39 19.22 -15.38 14.54
C ASP A 39 18.05 -14.42 14.31
N TRP A 40 17.40 -14.49 13.15
CA TRP A 40 16.25 -13.66 12.80
C TRP A 40 14.94 -14.40 12.98
N ARG A 41 13.94 -13.68 13.46
CA ARG A 41 12.55 -14.16 13.59
C ARG A 41 11.59 -13.14 13.01
N LEU A 42 10.45 -13.60 12.53
CA LEU A 42 9.39 -12.74 11.99
C LEU A 42 8.16 -12.85 12.88
N LEU A 43 7.72 -11.73 13.43
CA LEU A 43 6.45 -11.58 14.13
C LEU A 43 5.41 -10.97 13.17
N ILE A 44 4.32 -11.69 12.94
CA ILE A 44 3.23 -11.26 12.09
C ILE A 44 2.00 -10.95 12.93
N ASP A 45 1.41 -9.76 12.73
CA ASP A 45 0.09 -9.45 13.26
C ASP A 45 -0.98 -10.20 12.45
N SER A 46 -1.39 -11.35 12.92
CA SER A 46 -2.39 -12.13 12.22
C SER A 46 -3.71 -12.25 12.99
N LYS A 47 -4.64 -11.33 12.74
CA LYS A 47 -6.07 -11.71 12.73
C LYS A 47 -6.39 -12.66 11.56
N ARG A 48 -5.39 -13.07 10.80
CA ARG A 48 -5.51 -13.82 9.58
C ARG A 48 -5.26 -15.29 9.87
N PRO A 49 -6.01 -16.21 9.26
CA PRO A 49 -5.88 -17.62 9.54
C PRO A 49 -4.47 -18.15 9.26
N ALA A 50 -4.09 -19.17 10.01
CA ALA A 50 -2.77 -19.80 10.02
C ALA A 50 -2.35 -20.49 8.68
N SER A 51 -3.10 -20.33 7.62
CA SER A 51 -2.78 -20.82 6.26
C SER A 51 -1.71 -19.98 5.56
N PHE A 52 -1.02 -19.10 6.30
CA PHE A 52 0.07 -18.31 5.79
C PHE A 52 1.29 -19.19 5.54
N GLU A 53 1.42 -19.71 4.34
CA GLU A 53 2.67 -20.28 3.84
C GLU A 53 3.40 -19.24 2.96
N SER A 54 4.39 -18.59 3.52
CA SER A 54 5.32 -17.82 2.71
C SER A 54 6.38 -18.76 2.14
N LYS A 55 6.52 -18.79 0.82
CA LYS A 55 7.64 -19.48 0.16
C LYS A 55 9.01 -18.92 0.54
N TYR A 56 9.03 -17.72 1.14
CA TYR A 56 10.26 -16.99 1.49
C TYR A 56 10.71 -17.22 2.93
N LEU A 57 9.85 -17.74 3.81
CA LEU A 57 10.14 -17.86 5.22
C LEU A 57 10.38 -19.33 5.61
N PRO A 58 11.55 -19.63 6.20
CA PRO A 58 11.79 -20.95 6.77
C PRO A 58 10.76 -21.30 7.82
N LYS A 59 10.23 -22.52 7.78
CA LYS A 59 9.36 -23.05 8.85
C LYS A 59 10.10 -22.92 10.19
N GLY A 60 9.43 -22.36 11.20
CA GLY A 60 9.97 -22.16 12.55
C GLY A 60 10.56 -20.77 12.84
N LEU A 61 10.73 -19.92 11.83
CA LEU A 61 11.15 -18.52 12.07
C LEU A 61 9.97 -17.54 12.15
N VAL A 62 8.75 -18.01 11.88
CA VAL A 62 7.53 -17.19 11.93
C VAL A 62 6.78 -17.42 13.21
N HIS A 63 6.52 -16.34 13.94
CA HIS A 63 5.64 -16.33 15.09
C HIS A 63 4.41 -15.47 14.78
N HIS A 64 3.24 -15.99 15.08
CA HIS A 64 1.99 -15.24 14.94
C HIS A 64 1.65 -14.59 16.27
N PHE A 65 1.30 -13.30 16.24
CA PHE A 65 0.77 -12.63 17.41
C PHE A 65 -0.58 -13.25 17.79
N HIS A 66 -0.71 -13.69 19.03
CA HIS A 66 -1.94 -14.26 19.56
C HIS A 66 -2.70 -13.19 20.34
N TYR A 67 -3.82 -12.73 19.79
CA TYR A 67 -4.68 -11.74 20.45
C TYR A 67 -5.31 -12.27 21.74
N ASP A 68 -5.55 -13.59 21.80
CA ASP A 68 -6.14 -14.26 22.95
C ASP A 68 -5.13 -14.59 24.05
N ASP A 69 -3.82 -14.53 23.71
CA ASP A 69 -2.72 -14.78 24.64
C ASP A 69 -1.53 -13.85 24.35
N PRO A 70 -1.64 -12.56 24.69
CA PRO A 70 -0.58 -11.59 24.44
C PRO A 70 0.69 -11.86 25.27
N GLU A 71 0.57 -12.52 26.44
CA GLU A 71 1.73 -12.84 27.29
C GLU A 71 2.68 -13.81 26.60
N LYS A 72 2.18 -14.71 25.80
CA LYS A 72 3.01 -15.61 25.00
C LYS A 72 3.90 -14.86 24.00
N THR A 73 3.35 -13.83 23.37
CA THR A 73 4.14 -12.96 22.47
C THR A 73 5.16 -12.14 23.24
N ARG A 74 4.80 -11.62 24.42
CA ARG A 74 5.72 -10.87 25.27
C ARG A 74 6.88 -11.73 25.70
N THR A 75 6.64 -12.93 26.23
CA THR A 75 7.69 -13.88 26.64
C THR A 75 8.64 -14.17 25.47
N TRP A 76 8.10 -14.31 24.27
CA TRP A 76 8.89 -14.55 23.07
C TRP A 76 9.74 -13.32 22.66
N LEU A 77 9.23 -12.09 22.82
CA LEU A 77 9.96 -10.85 22.56
C LEU A 77 11.01 -10.55 23.64
N ASP A 78 10.82 -11.01 24.88
CA ASP A 78 11.80 -10.88 25.96
C ASP A 78 13.15 -11.55 25.63
N GLU A 79 13.10 -12.64 24.87
CA GLU A 79 14.31 -13.35 24.40
C GLU A 79 15.06 -12.59 23.31
N CYS A 80 14.47 -11.55 22.70
CA CYS A 80 15.05 -10.84 21.58
C CYS A 80 15.88 -9.66 22.05
N GLU A 81 16.99 -9.38 21.37
CA GLU A 81 17.88 -8.25 21.66
C GLU A 81 17.56 -7.02 20.81
N GLU A 82 17.09 -7.24 19.57
CA GLU A 82 16.79 -6.16 18.63
C GLU A 82 15.45 -6.39 17.94
N ILE A 83 14.67 -5.33 17.78
CA ILE A 83 13.38 -5.32 17.10
C ILE A 83 13.44 -4.31 15.93
N HIS A 84 13.08 -4.77 14.74
CA HIS A 84 12.94 -3.95 13.53
C HIS A 84 11.48 -3.98 13.10
N VAL A 85 10.81 -2.84 13.12
CA VAL A 85 9.40 -2.73 12.73
C VAL A 85 9.31 -2.42 11.24
N LEU A 86 8.91 -3.39 10.44
CA LEU A 86 8.75 -3.23 8.99
C LEU A 86 7.47 -2.48 8.64
N HIS A 87 6.42 -2.68 9.45
CA HIS A 87 5.17 -1.93 9.35
C HIS A 87 4.52 -1.85 10.73
N PRO A 88 4.46 -0.66 11.34
CA PRO A 88 3.77 -0.48 12.62
C PRO A 88 2.26 -0.65 12.42
N HIS A 89 1.65 -1.51 13.21
CA HIS A 89 0.21 -1.69 13.24
C HIS A 89 -0.34 -1.42 14.63
N TYR A 90 -1.45 -0.72 14.71
CA TYR A 90 -1.99 -0.24 15.99
C TYR A 90 -2.38 -1.39 16.95
N HIS A 91 -2.75 -2.56 16.44
CA HIS A 91 -3.10 -3.71 17.28
C HIS A 91 -1.90 -4.36 17.99
N LEU A 92 -0.73 -4.37 17.37
CA LEU A 92 0.50 -4.87 17.99
C LEU A 92 1.06 -3.90 19.03
N ARG A 93 0.74 -2.63 18.88
CA ARG A 93 1.27 -1.52 19.65
C ARG A 93 1.30 -1.72 21.17
N PRO A 94 0.18 -2.04 21.86
CA PRO A 94 0.21 -2.18 23.33
C PRO A 94 1.16 -3.27 23.83
N HIS A 95 1.48 -4.21 22.96
CA HIS A 95 2.26 -5.40 23.30
C HIS A 95 3.74 -5.25 22.97
N ILE A 96 4.09 -4.56 21.87
CA ILE A 96 5.50 -4.34 21.50
C ILE A 96 6.11 -3.11 22.21
N TRP A 97 5.29 -2.19 22.71
CA TRP A 97 5.77 -0.96 23.35
C TRP A 97 6.57 -1.17 24.61
N HIS A 98 6.31 -2.25 25.33
CA HIS A 98 7.12 -2.64 26.49
C HIS A 98 8.59 -2.95 26.14
N PHE A 99 8.91 -3.05 24.86
CA PHE A 99 10.22 -3.39 24.31
C PHE A 99 10.84 -2.25 23.51
N GLU A 100 10.43 -1.01 23.75
CA GLU A 100 10.91 0.15 23.00
C GLU A 100 12.43 0.33 23.06
N ASP A 101 13.06 -0.08 24.18
CA ASP A 101 14.50 -0.10 24.36
C ASP A 101 15.22 -1.03 23.39
N LYS A 102 14.53 -2.04 22.86
CA LYS A 102 15.04 -2.99 21.88
C LYS A 102 14.83 -2.57 20.43
N PHE A 103 14.04 -1.51 20.16
CA PHE A 103 13.79 -1.05 18.81
C PHE A 103 15.04 -0.43 18.19
N LYS A 104 15.40 -0.89 16.98
CA LYS A 104 16.53 -0.39 16.20
C LYS A 104 16.09 0.41 14.98
N THR A 105 15.05 -0.05 14.31
CA THR A 105 14.58 0.53 13.04
C THR A 105 13.07 0.45 12.95
N VAL A 106 12.45 1.52 12.51
CA VAL A 106 11.01 1.57 12.22
C VAL A 106 10.80 2.12 10.82
N PHE A 107 10.11 1.36 9.95
CA PHE A 107 9.72 1.83 8.63
C PHE A 107 8.30 2.35 8.66
N VAL A 108 8.10 3.60 8.26
CA VAL A 108 6.79 4.25 8.16
C VAL A 108 6.40 4.35 6.70
N HIS A 109 5.30 3.74 6.29
CA HIS A 109 4.85 3.68 4.90
C HIS A 109 3.78 4.69 4.52
N ALA A 110 3.06 5.22 5.50
CA ALA A 110 2.06 6.26 5.31
C ALA A 110 1.88 7.03 6.60
N TYR A 111 1.72 8.33 6.50
CA TYR A 111 1.45 9.19 7.64
C TYR A 111 -0.05 9.42 7.77
N ALA A 112 -0.67 8.92 8.83
CA ALA A 112 -2.12 8.91 9.01
C ALA A 112 -2.72 10.32 9.12
N ARG A 113 -2.03 11.25 9.79
CA ARG A 113 -2.50 12.60 10.03
C ARG A 113 -2.80 13.39 8.77
N GLU A 114 -1.98 13.28 7.73
CA GLU A 114 -2.24 13.91 6.44
C GLU A 114 -3.49 13.36 5.75
N MET A 115 -3.70 12.05 5.87
CA MET A 115 -4.89 11.41 5.30
C MET A 115 -6.15 11.89 5.99
N ASP A 116 -6.16 11.99 7.32
CA ASP A 116 -7.32 12.45 8.09
C ASP A 116 -7.61 13.93 7.85
N ALA A 117 -6.59 14.78 7.78
CA ALA A 117 -6.75 16.19 7.45
C ALA A 117 -7.31 16.38 6.03
N ALA A 118 -6.82 15.62 5.06
CA ALA A 118 -7.30 15.67 3.67
C ALA A 118 -8.74 15.19 3.54
N ILE A 119 -9.12 14.10 4.23
CA ILE A 119 -10.49 13.57 4.25
C ILE A 119 -11.43 14.58 4.91
N SER A 120 -11.01 15.20 6.01
CA SER A 120 -11.81 16.20 6.74
C SER A 120 -12.00 17.49 5.96
N ALA A 121 -11.08 17.85 5.08
CA ALA A 121 -11.15 19.04 4.23
C ALA A 121 -12.13 18.89 3.04
N ILE A 122 -12.53 17.66 2.71
CA ILE A 122 -13.42 17.38 1.58
C ILE A 122 -14.82 17.04 2.10
N PRO A 123 -15.83 17.94 1.99
CA PRO A 123 -17.16 17.72 2.60
C PRO A 123 -17.86 16.45 2.14
N GLU A 124 -17.65 16.05 0.90
CA GLU A 124 -18.22 14.83 0.30
C GLU A 124 -17.64 13.58 0.93
N LEU A 125 -16.34 13.57 1.24
CA LEU A 125 -15.68 12.45 1.90
C LEU A 125 -15.99 12.37 3.40
N LYS A 126 -16.23 13.51 4.03
CA LYS A 126 -16.61 13.57 5.45
C LYS A 126 -17.92 12.83 5.74
N ARG A 127 -18.85 12.80 4.78
CA ARG A 127 -20.12 12.06 4.89
C ARG A 127 -19.95 10.55 4.72
N LEU A 128 -18.84 10.13 4.14
CA LEU A 128 -18.51 8.73 3.87
C LEU A 128 -17.57 8.13 4.93
N GLN A 129 -17.28 8.87 5.98
CA GLN A 129 -16.42 8.41 7.08
C GLN A 129 -17.06 7.18 7.75
N TYR A 130 -16.65 6.02 7.28
CA TYR A 130 -16.61 4.84 8.13
C TYR A 130 -15.58 5.12 9.24
N ASN A 131 -15.94 4.80 10.48
CA ASN A 131 -15.15 4.93 11.70
C ASN A 131 -13.75 4.29 11.62
N THR A 132 -12.92 4.70 10.71
CA THR A 132 -11.49 4.53 10.76
C THR A 132 -10.91 5.77 11.43
N GLN A 133 -11.24 5.95 12.68
CA GLN A 133 -10.46 6.77 13.56
C GLN A 133 -9.09 6.09 13.69
N VAL A 134 -8.26 6.30 12.69
CA VAL A 134 -6.83 6.13 12.86
C VAL A 134 -6.45 7.30 13.77
N ASP A 135 -6.20 6.96 15.00
CA ASP A 135 -5.84 7.89 16.05
C ASP A 135 -4.56 8.63 15.62
N SER A 136 -4.72 9.86 15.08
CA SER A 136 -3.60 10.68 14.59
C SER A 136 -2.65 11.02 15.73
N ASP A 137 -3.18 11.23 16.92
CA ASP A 137 -2.42 11.52 18.13
C ASP A 137 -1.48 10.36 18.48
N PHE A 138 -1.85 9.16 18.08
CA PHE A 138 -1.01 7.99 18.25
C PHE A 138 0.29 8.02 17.45
N TYR A 139 0.24 8.38 16.18
CA TYR A 139 1.46 8.43 15.39
C TYR A 139 2.41 9.52 15.89
N ASP A 140 1.87 10.65 16.35
CA ASP A 140 2.67 11.72 16.92
C ASP A 140 3.32 11.31 18.25
N GLU A 141 2.57 10.69 19.15
CA GLU A 141 3.12 10.13 20.39
C GLU A 141 4.10 8.98 20.11
N TYR A 142 3.74 8.09 19.18
CA TYR A 142 4.57 6.97 18.78
C TYR A 142 5.88 7.44 18.14
N LEU A 143 5.86 8.42 17.25
CA LEU A 143 7.05 8.97 16.64
C LEU A 143 7.86 9.85 17.60
N ALA A 144 7.20 10.57 18.54
CA ALA A 144 7.86 11.39 19.54
C ALA A 144 8.60 10.55 20.61
N THR A 145 8.11 9.35 20.93
CA THR A 145 8.78 8.43 21.88
C THR A 145 9.98 7.73 21.26
N PHE A 146 10.11 7.69 19.92
CA PHE A 146 11.27 7.11 19.26
C PHE A 146 12.48 8.05 19.29
N ASN A 147 13.33 7.91 20.27
CA ASN A 147 14.70 8.45 20.25
C ASN A 147 15.61 7.70 19.25
N ARG A 148 15.06 7.12 18.18
CA ARG A 148 15.76 6.19 17.30
C ARG A 148 15.45 6.43 15.84
N ARG A 149 16.23 5.82 14.97
CA ARG A 149 16.19 6.02 13.51
C ARG A 149 14.85 5.61 12.92
N ILE A 150 14.11 6.57 12.38
CA ILE A 150 12.87 6.36 11.66
C ILE A 150 13.16 6.40 10.17
N TRP A 151 12.70 5.40 9.45
CA TRP A 151 12.88 5.26 8.04
C TRP A 151 11.53 5.37 7.35
N VAL A 152 11.45 6.19 6.32
CA VAL A 152 10.21 6.38 5.61
C VAL A 152 10.29 5.85 4.21
N GLY A 153 9.36 4.97 3.92
CA GLY A 153 9.23 4.29 2.65
C GLY A 153 8.18 4.91 1.74
N ASN A 154 8.13 6.25 1.59
CA ASN A 154 7.24 6.87 0.63
C ASN A 154 7.80 8.19 0.07
N ASN A 155 7.15 8.71 -0.99
CA ASN A 155 7.54 9.95 -1.65
C ASN A 155 6.96 11.22 -0.99
N THR A 156 6.10 11.09 0.02
CA THR A 156 5.52 12.23 0.74
C THR A 156 6.47 12.67 1.84
N THR A 157 7.59 13.26 1.45
CA THR A 157 8.69 13.65 2.32
C THR A 157 8.39 14.86 3.18
N THR A 158 7.44 15.69 2.79
CA THR A 158 7.24 17.04 3.37
C THR A 158 6.90 17.06 4.86
N MET A 159 6.31 15.99 5.43
CA MET A 159 5.99 15.94 6.86
C MET A 159 7.05 15.30 7.72
N ILE A 160 7.99 14.60 7.11
CA ILE A 160 8.99 13.81 7.80
C ILE A 160 10.25 14.62 8.00
N ASP A 161 10.51 15.57 7.11
CA ASP A 161 11.61 16.51 7.23
C ASP A 161 11.52 17.36 8.51
N GLU A 162 10.34 17.47 9.10
CA GLU A 162 10.09 18.19 10.36
C GLU A 162 10.32 17.33 11.62
N HIS A 163 10.49 16.01 11.48
CA HIS A 163 10.64 15.14 12.65
C HIS A 163 12.09 14.97 13.08
N PRO A 164 12.47 15.28 14.35
CA PRO A 164 13.86 15.31 14.81
C PRO A 164 14.59 13.96 14.72
N ASN A 165 13.86 12.86 14.70
CA ASN A 165 14.41 11.49 14.65
C ASN A 165 14.39 10.89 13.25
N TYR A 166 13.97 11.66 12.26
CA TYR A 166 13.97 11.24 10.87
C TYR A 166 15.40 11.12 10.33
N THR A 167 15.71 9.97 9.77
CA THR A 167 17.09 9.72 9.36
C THR A 167 17.23 9.44 7.87
N TYR A 168 16.23 8.83 7.19
CA TYR A 168 16.39 8.44 5.80
C TYR A 168 15.07 8.26 5.04
N ASN A 169 15.07 8.72 3.79
CA ASN A 169 14.07 8.34 2.81
C ASN A 169 14.51 7.05 2.12
N VAL A 170 13.77 5.97 2.33
CA VAL A 170 13.88 4.76 1.55
C VAL A 170 12.72 4.77 0.55
N PRO A 171 12.95 5.13 -0.73
CA PRO A 171 11.87 5.16 -1.71
C PRO A 171 11.24 3.76 -1.80
N ASN A 172 9.95 3.72 -2.06
CA ASN A 172 9.30 2.45 -2.36
C ASN A 172 9.86 1.87 -3.66
N PHE A 173 9.79 0.55 -3.76
CA PHE A 173 10.27 -0.21 -4.90
C PHE A 173 9.09 -0.85 -5.63
N TYR A 174 9.13 -0.85 -6.96
CA TYR A 174 8.21 -1.61 -7.80
C TYR A 174 8.96 -2.21 -8.99
N GLU A 175 8.88 -3.51 -9.17
CA GLU A 175 9.46 -4.23 -10.29
C GLU A 175 8.43 -4.36 -11.42
N PHE A 176 8.74 -3.79 -12.59
CA PHE A 176 7.93 -3.94 -13.80
C PHE A 176 8.16 -5.32 -14.42
N LYS A 177 7.26 -6.26 -14.15
CA LYS A 177 7.37 -7.67 -14.59
C LYS A 177 6.69 -7.97 -15.92
N ASN A 178 5.56 -7.32 -16.18
CA ASN A 178 4.72 -7.63 -17.34
C ASN A 178 5.00 -6.67 -18.50
N ASN A 179 5.18 -5.40 -18.18
CA ASN A 179 5.57 -4.35 -19.13
C ASN A 179 4.72 -4.34 -20.41
N LEU A 180 3.41 -4.60 -20.26
CA LEU A 180 2.51 -4.72 -21.38
C LEU A 180 2.28 -3.37 -22.10
N PRO A 181 2.07 -3.38 -23.42
CA PRO A 181 1.66 -2.18 -24.15
C PRO A 181 0.26 -1.74 -23.71
N LEU A 182 -0.07 -0.47 -23.97
CA LEU A 182 -1.41 0.05 -23.70
C LEU A 182 -2.47 -0.81 -24.42
N THR A 183 -3.43 -1.29 -23.64
CA THR A 183 -4.48 -2.17 -24.16
C THR A 183 -5.50 -1.41 -25.02
N THR A 184 -5.96 -2.03 -26.08
CA THR A 184 -7.09 -1.53 -26.90
C THR A 184 -8.43 -1.55 -26.16
N HIS A 185 -8.51 -2.24 -25.01
CA HIS A 185 -9.71 -2.25 -24.17
C HIS A 185 -10.09 -0.88 -23.58
N VAL A 186 -9.25 0.13 -23.73
CA VAL A 186 -9.60 1.52 -23.38
C VAL A 186 -10.85 1.97 -24.13
N ASP A 187 -11.01 1.56 -25.39
CA ASP A 187 -12.12 1.98 -26.26
C ASP A 187 -13.50 1.47 -25.82
N ASN A 188 -13.57 0.44 -24.98
CA ASN A 188 -14.84 -0.08 -24.47
C ASN A 188 -15.41 0.73 -23.28
N GLY A 189 -14.66 1.69 -22.74
CA GLY A 189 -15.06 2.55 -21.63
C GLY A 189 -15.22 1.86 -20.28
N LYS A 190 -14.84 0.59 -20.17
CA LYS A 190 -14.91 -0.14 -18.90
C LYS A 190 -13.76 0.26 -17.97
N ILE A 191 -14.11 0.46 -16.70
CA ILE A 191 -13.19 0.94 -15.67
C ILE A 191 -12.89 -0.21 -14.69
N GLY A 192 -11.61 -0.43 -14.37
CA GLY A 192 -11.17 -1.30 -13.29
C GLY A 192 -10.83 -0.52 -12.03
N PHE A 193 -11.10 -1.11 -10.88
CA PHE A 193 -10.68 -0.62 -9.56
C PHE A 193 -10.20 -1.82 -8.73
N ALA A 194 -9.02 -1.72 -8.13
CA ALA A 194 -8.46 -2.77 -7.29
C ALA A 194 -7.85 -2.17 -6.02
N SER A 195 -8.62 -2.10 -4.95
CA SER A 195 -8.18 -1.56 -3.65
C SER A 195 -9.20 -1.86 -2.56
N ARG A 196 -8.85 -1.47 -1.31
CA ARG A 196 -9.82 -1.38 -0.21
C ARG A 196 -10.85 -0.30 -0.47
N ILE A 197 -12.06 -0.49 0.06
CA ILE A 197 -13.14 0.49 -0.02
C ILE A 197 -13.00 1.48 1.13
N GLU A 198 -12.26 2.53 0.86
CA GLU A 198 -12.03 3.65 1.77
C GLU A 198 -12.54 4.95 1.13
N SER A 199 -13.00 5.92 1.95
CA SER A 199 -13.53 7.20 1.45
C SER A 199 -12.55 7.91 0.51
N ARG A 200 -11.25 7.94 0.87
CA ARG A 200 -10.19 8.56 0.07
C ARG A 200 -9.93 7.87 -1.29
N LYS A 201 -10.41 6.65 -1.46
CA LYS A 201 -10.30 5.90 -2.73
C LYS A 201 -11.42 6.22 -3.72
N CYS A 202 -12.41 7.01 -3.31
CA CYS A 202 -13.46 7.56 -4.16
C CYS A 202 -14.23 6.51 -4.99
N VAL A 203 -14.49 5.33 -4.44
CA VAL A 203 -15.20 4.25 -5.15
C VAL A 203 -16.60 4.67 -5.62
N HIS A 204 -17.26 5.58 -4.89
CA HIS A 204 -18.57 6.14 -5.27
C HIS A 204 -18.55 6.89 -6.60
N TRP A 205 -17.39 7.30 -7.11
CA TRP A 205 -17.28 7.90 -8.44
C TRP A 205 -17.59 6.90 -9.56
N LEU A 206 -17.57 5.60 -9.26
CA LEU A 206 -17.89 4.53 -10.21
C LEU A 206 -19.39 4.24 -10.33
N ASN A 207 -20.27 4.89 -9.56
CA ASN A 207 -21.70 4.59 -9.51
C ASN A 207 -22.38 4.58 -10.89
N ASP A 208 -21.97 5.46 -11.80
CA ASP A 208 -22.58 5.62 -13.13
C ASP A 208 -21.76 4.97 -14.26
N HIS A 209 -20.73 4.22 -13.90
CA HIS A 209 -19.83 3.59 -14.85
C HIS A 209 -20.03 2.08 -14.94
N LYS A 210 -19.37 1.47 -15.94
CA LYS A 210 -19.34 0.01 -16.14
C LYS A 210 -17.92 -0.50 -15.97
N GLY A 211 -17.78 -1.70 -15.46
CA GLY A 211 -16.47 -2.32 -15.33
C GLY A 211 -16.35 -3.31 -14.20
N TYR A 212 -15.23 -3.25 -13.48
CA TYR A 212 -14.84 -4.28 -12.54
C TYR A 212 -14.26 -3.70 -11.27
N ILE A 213 -14.64 -4.26 -10.12
CA ILE A 213 -14.08 -3.94 -8.81
C ILE A 213 -13.46 -5.20 -8.21
N LEU A 214 -12.24 -5.10 -7.72
CA LEU A 214 -11.58 -6.11 -6.91
C LEU A 214 -11.35 -5.55 -5.51
N THR A 215 -11.90 -6.19 -4.49
CA THR A 215 -11.76 -5.74 -3.09
C THR A 215 -11.76 -6.93 -2.12
N ASN A 216 -11.44 -6.69 -0.84
CA ASN A 216 -11.43 -7.75 0.17
C ASN A 216 -12.85 -8.12 0.64
N GLN A 217 -12.96 -9.22 1.39
CA GLN A 217 -14.25 -9.74 1.84
C GLN A 217 -15.01 -8.77 2.76
N PHE A 218 -14.29 -8.06 3.64
CA PHE A 218 -14.89 -7.12 4.58
C PHE A 218 -15.48 -5.92 3.83
N ASP A 219 -14.74 -5.34 2.92
CA ASP A 219 -15.21 -4.21 2.10
C ASP A 219 -16.32 -4.63 1.14
N LEU A 220 -16.32 -5.87 0.66
CA LEU A 220 -17.39 -6.42 -0.16
C LEU A 220 -18.72 -6.43 0.60
N GLN A 221 -18.71 -6.77 1.88
CA GLN A 221 -19.91 -6.73 2.72
C GLN A 221 -20.38 -5.27 2.91
N ASN A 222 -19.45 -4.36 3.22
CA ASN A 222 -19.76 -2.93 3.34
C ASN A 222 -20.38 -2.35 2.07
N LEU A 223 -19.91 -2.74 0.89
CA LEU A 223 -20.51 -2.35 -0.39
C LEU A 223 -21.96 -2.80 -0.54
N LYS A 224 -22.27 -4.02 -0.12
CA LYS A 224 -23.62 -4.59 -0.20
C LYS A 224 -24.60 -3.92 0.76
N ASP A 225 -24.12 -3.55 1.95
CA ASP A 225 -24.96 -3.00 3.02
C ASP A 225 -25.13 -1.47 2.91
N SER A 226 -24.34 -0.80 2.06
CA SER A 226 -24.34 0.65 1.92
C SER A 226 -25.29 1.12 0.83
N SER A 227 -26.18 2.04 1.19
CA SER A 227 -27.02 2.80 0.23
C SER A 227 -26.22 3.84 -0.59
N THR A 228 -24.98 4.10 -0.22
CA THR A 228 -24.11 5.11 -0.84
C THR A 228 -23.56 4.65 -2.19
N TYR A 229 -23.43 3.34 -2.37
CA TYR A 229 -22.83 2.76 -3.57
C TYR A 229 -23.90 2.14 -4.47
N SER A 230 -24.19 2.81 -5.59
CA SER A 230 -25.06 2.29 -6.65
C SER A 230 -24.21 1.74 -7.81
N LEU A 231 -23.44 0.69 -7.54
CA LEU A 231 -22.47 0.12 -8.49
C LEU A 231 -23.15 -0.83 -9.51
N LYS A 232 -24.34 -0.47 -10.02
CA LYS A 232 -25.15 -1.35 -10.90
C LYS A 232 -24.43 -1.77 -12.20
N GLY A 233 -23.47 -0.97 -12.67
CA GLY A 233 -22.66 -1.28 -13.87
C GLY A 233 -21.38 -2.03 -13.58
N MET A 234 -21.05 -2.29 -12.31
CA MET A 234 -19.79 -2.86 -11.88
C MET A 234 -19.94 -4.32 -11.47
N GLU A 235 -19.09 -5.18 -11.98
CA GLU A 235 -18.94 -6.56 -11.53
C GLU A 235 -17.89 -6.60 -10.40
N VAL A 236 -18.30 -7.08 -9.22
CA VAL A 236 -17.46 -7.02 -8.01
C VAL A 236 -16.89 -8.39 -7.69
N PHE A 237 -15.58 -8.44 -7.53
CA PHE A 237 -14.81 -9.63 -7.20
C PHE A 237 -14.20 -9.52 -5.82
N GLN A 238 -14.19 -10.64 -5.10
CA GLN A 238 -13.45 -10.75 -3.86
C GLN A 238 -11.97 -10.97 -4.14
N TRP A 239 -11.12 -10.30 -3.37
CA TRP A 239 -9.68 -10.46 -3.42
C TRP A 239 -9.25 -11.85 -2.94
N ASP A 240 -8.44 -12.52 -3.76
CA ASP A 240 -7.64 -13.67 -3.43
C ASP A 240 -6.27 -13.49 -4.11
N VAL A 241 -5.25 -14.19 -3.62
CA VAL A 241 -3.84 -14.05 -3.98
C VAL A 241 -3.55 -14.04 -5.47
N ASN A 242 -4.22 -14.93 -6.20
CA ASN A 242 -4.05 -15.03 -7.64
C ASN A 242 -4.99 -14.09 -8.41
N HIS A 243 -6.01 -13.53 -7.75
CA HIS A 243 -7.06 -12.78 -8.42
C HIS A 243 -6.58 -11.43 -8.93
N HIS A 244 -5.56 -10.80 -8.33
CA HIS A 244 -5.06 -9.51 -8.80
C HIS A 244 -4.50 -9.61 -10.22
N HIS A 245 -3.68 -10.60 -10.51
CA HIS A 245 -3.17 -10.86 -11.86
C HIS A 245 -4.31 -11.11 -12.84
N PHE A 246 -5.20 -12.04 -12.53
CA PHE A 246 -6.36 -12.33 -13.40
C PHE A 246 -7.31 -11.15 -13.55
N PHE A 247 -7.48 -10.34 -12.49
CA PHE A 247 -8.25 -9.12 -12.55
C PHE A 247 -7.65 -8.13 -13.55
N MET A 248 -6.33 -7.91 -13.49
CA MET A 248 -5.65 -6.98 -14.40
C MET A 248 -5.70 -7.43 -15.86
N LEU A 249 -5.89 -8.73 -16.13
CA LEU A 249 -6.08 -9.26 -17.48
C LEU A 249 -7.53 -9.14 -18.00
N LYS A 250 -8.50 -8.71 -17.16
CA LYS A 250 -9.88 -8.54 -17.59
C LYS A 250 -10.03 -7.46 -18.68
N ASN A 251 -11.16 -7.54 -19.36
CA ASN A 251 -11.53 -6.67 -20.49
C ASN A 251 -11.94 -5.27 -20.01
N PHE A 252 -10.99 -4.52 -19.43
CA PHE A 252 -11.08 -3.09 -19.19
C PHE A 252 -9.77 -2.41 -19.58
N GLY A 253 -9.83 -1.12 -19.90
CA GLY A 253 -8.62 -0.38 -20.29
C GLY A 253 -8.33 0.82 -19.39
N ILE A 254 -9.36 1.38 -18.76
CA ILE A 254 -9.25 2.52 -17.85
C ILE A 254 -9.15 1.99 -16.40
N PHE A 255 -8.24 2.53 -15.60
CA PHE A 255 -8.08 2.14 -14.20
C PHE A 255 -8.34 3.34 -13.27
N HIS A 256 -9.29 3.20 -12.34
CA HIS A 256 -9.54 4.23 -11.35
C HIS A 256 -8.50 4.17 -10.23
N ALA A 257 -7.67 5.19 -10.17
CA ALA A 257 -6.64 5.39 -9.17
C ALA A 257 -6.57 6.85 -8.66
N ALA A 258 -7.66 7.59 -8.78
CA ALA A 258 -7.77 8.98 -8.32
C ALA A 258 -7.91 9.06 -6.79
N TYR A 259 -6.96 8.46 -6.08
CA TYR A 259 -6.94 8.37 -4.63
C TYR A 259 -6.35 9.63 -4.01
N PHE A 260 -7.04 10.15 -3.00
CA PHE A 260 -6.51 11.29 -2.25
C PHE A 260 -5.34 10.87 -1.36
N LYS A 261 -4.27 11.68 -1.35
CA LYS A 261 -3.07 11.49 -0.53
C LYS A 261 -2.51 10.06 -0.60
N GLU A 262 -2.43 9.53 -1.81
CA GLU A 262 -1.81 8.23 -2.03
C GLU A 262 -0.28 8.37 -1.97
N PRO A 263 0.40 7.78 -0.98
CA PRO A 263 1.82 8.03 -0.78
C PRO A 263 2.70 7.42 -1.88
N PHE A 264 2.35 6.25 -2.41
CA PHE A 264 3.08 5.60 -3.50
C PHE A 264 2.17 5.07 -4.59
N GLY A 265 1.13 4.32 -4.21
CA GLY A 265 0.13 3.82 -5.16
C GLY A 265 0.54 2.58 -5.94
N TYR A 266 0.90 1.50 -5.29
CA TYR A 266 1.24 0.23 -5.95
C TYR A 266 0.23 -0.17 -7.02
N SER A 267 -1.06 0.06 -6.82
CA SER A 267 -2.10 -0.23 -7.81
C SER A 267 -1.98 0.61 -9.09
N ILE A 268 -1.42 1.83 -9.00
CA ILE A 268 -1.13 2.67 -10.16
C ILE A 268 0.00 2.05 -11.00
N PHE A 269 1.09 1.66 -10.33
CA PHE A 269 2.20 0.96 -10.97
C PHE A 269 1.74 -0.34 -11.65
N GLN A 270 0.96 -1.14 -10.92
CA GLN A 270 0.38 -2.37 -11.46
C GLN A 270 -0.50 -2.11 -12.67
N ALA A 271 -1.35 -1.08 -12.66
CA ALA A 271 -2.17 -0.73 -13.80
C ALA A 271 -1.30 -0.42 -15.03
N VAL A 272 -0.26 0.38 -14.89
CA VAL A 272 0.68 0.72 -15.98
C VAL A 272 1.44 -0.52 -16.46
N ASP A 273 1.90 -1.37 -15.55
CA ASP A 273 2.61 -2.62 -15.88
C ASP A 273 1.76 -3.58 -16.72
N TYR A 274 0.44 -3.60 -16.49
CA TYR A 274 -0.53 -4.36 -17.26
C TYR A 274 -1.14 -3.62 -18.45
N GLY A 275 -0.55 -2.51 -18.86
CA GLY A 275 -1.01 -1.72 -20.02
C GLY A 275 -2.39 -1.09 -19.83
N LYS A 276 -2.81 -0.80 -18.59
CA LYS A 276 -4.04 -0.05 -18.30
C LYS A 276 -3.73 1.43 -18.22
N LEU A 277 -4.72 2.27 -18.56
CA LEU A 277 -4.62 3.72 -18.51
C LEU A 277 -5.18 4.23 -17.17
N PRO A 278 -4.35 4.60 -16.17
CA PRO A 278 -4.87 5.06 -14.89
C PRO A 278 -5.41 6.48 -14.96
N ILE A 279 -6.54 6.74 -14.29
CA ILE A 279 -6.95 8.09 -13.90
C ILE A 279 -6.43 8.31 -12.48
N ILE A 280 -5.57 9.30 -12.28
CA ILE A 280 -4.88 9.55 -11.02
C ILE A 280 -5.33 10.86 -10.37
N ASN A 281 -5.07 11.02 -9.07
CA ASN A 281 -5.30 12.29 -8.39
C ASN A 281 -4.27 13.34 -8.85
N LYS A 282 -4.69 14.63 -8.90
CA LYS A 282 -3.80 15.75 -9.27
C LYS A 282 -2.59 15.88 -8.34
N ASP A 283 -2.74 15.51 -7.07
CA ASP A 283 -1.68 15.60 -6.07
C ASP A 283 -0.64 14.47 -6.19
N TRP A 284 -0.94 13.39 -6.91
CA TRP A 284 -0.01 12.28 -7.06
C TRP A 284 0.99 12.56 -8.18
N ALA A 285 2.28 12.60 -7.86
CA ALA A 285 3.38 12.92 -8.79
C ALA A 285 3.07 14.17 -9.66
N PRO A 286 2.86 15.35 -9.03
CA PRO A 286 2.41 16.55 -9.75
C PRO A 286 3.42 17.06 -10.80
N GLU A 287 4.69 16.67 -10.66
CA GLU A 287 5.78 17.01 -11.58
C GLU A 287 5.74 16.27 -12.93
N VAL A 288 4.89 15.23 -13.03
CA VAL A 288 4.77 14.44 -14.27
C VAL A 288 3.75 15.05 -15.20
N GLU A 289 4.14 15.28 -16.44
CA GLU A 289 3.20 15.66 -17.49
C GLU A 289 2.32 14.47 -17.85
N TYR A 290 1.12 14.47 -17.29
CA TYR A 290 0.12 13.42 -17.49
C TYR A 290 -1.28 14.02 -17.52
N LYS A 291 -2.01 13.80 -18.60
CA LYS A 291 -3.29 14.47 -18.91
C LYS A 291 -4.44 14.01 -18.02
N TYR A 292 -4.49 12.73 -17.64
CA TYR A 292 -5.66 12.11 -17.00
C TYR A 292 -5.59 12.22 -15.47
N ARG A 293 -5.70 13.46 -14.98
CA ARG A 293 -5.62 13.84 -13.56
C ARG A 293 -6.89 14.52 -13.11
N VAL A 294 -7.40 14.11 -11.95
CA VAL A 294 -8.67 14.60 -11.42
C VAL A 294 -8.60 14.80 -9.90
N SER A 295 -9.48 15.65 -9.38
CA SER A 295 -9.67 15.86 -7.92
C SER A 295 -11.14 15.83 -7.51
N THR A 296 -12.07 15.74 -8.48
CA THR A 296 -13.52 15.71 -8.22
C THR A 296 -14.22 14.67 -9.08
N LYS A 297 -15.44 14.27 -8.69
CA LYS A 297 -16.28 13.35 -9.46
C LYS A 297 -16.56 13.89 -10.87
N ASN A 298 -16.89 15.18 -10.98
CA ASN A 298 -17.17 15.79 -12.28
C ASN A 298 -15.96 15.76 -13.20
N GLU A 299 -14.78 16.08 -12.68
CA GLU A 299 -13.53 15.95 -13.43
C GLU A 299 -13.26 14.50 -13.83
N PHE A 300 -13.58 13.53 -12.98
CA PHE A 300 -13.44 12.11 -13.29
C PHE A 300 -14.30 11.70 -14.49
N ASP A 301 -15.58 12.10 -14.49
CA ASP A 301 -16.51 11.78 -15.57
C ASP A 301 -16.09 12.43 -16.90
N GLU A 302 -15.64 13.69 -16.86
CA GLU A 302 -15.11 14.37 -18.04
C GLU A 302 -13.80 13.75 -18.51
N CYS A 303 -12.95 13.31 -17.61
CA CYS A 303 -11.71 12.61 -17.94
C CYS A 303 -11.98 11.29 -18.65
N VAL A 304 -12.95 10.50 -18.18
CA VAL A 304 -13.38 9.27 -18.88
C VAL A 304 -13.85 9.58 -20.30
N LYS A 305 -14.68 10.61 -20.47
CA LYS A 305 -15.14 11.05 -21.80
C LYS A 305 -13.99 11.51 -22.68
N GLN A 306 -13.01 12.20 -22.11
CA GLN A 306 -11.84 12.66 -22.83
C GLN A 306 -10.95 11.49 -23.27
N ILE A 307 -10.71 10.52 -22.39
CA ILE A 307 -9.98 9.29 -22.74
C ILE A 307 -10.62 8.60 -23.95
N LEU A 308 -11.94 8.53 -23.98
CA LEU A 308 -12.65 7.87 -25.10
C LEU A 308 -12.58 8.66 -26.44
N LYS A 309 -12.37 9.97 -26.37
CA LYS A 309 -12.20 10.83 -27.55
C LYS A 309 -10.75 10.87 -28.06
N ASP A 310 -9.79 10.74 -27.17
CA ASP A 310 -8.38 10.81 -27.53
C ASP A 310 -7.99 9.65 -28.45
N SER A 311 -7.09 9.92 -29.35
CA SER A 311 -6.51 8.89 -30.23
C SER A 311 -5.68 7.88 -29.42
N HIS A 312 -5.46 6.70 -29.98
CA HIS A 312 -4.58 5.71 -29.37
C HIS A 312 -3.17 6.26 -29.16
N GLU A 313 -2.65 7.04 -30.10
CA GLU A 313 -1.32 7.65 -30.04
C GLU A 313 -1.19 8.65 -28.89
N GLU A 314 -2.20 9.51 -28.67
CA GLU A 314 -2.24 10.43 -27.52
C GLU A 314 -2.23 9.69 -26.20
N ARG A 315 -3.01 8.62 -26.06
CA ARG A 315 -3.05 7.78 -24.85
C ARG A 315 -1.71 7.11 -24.61
N VAL A 316 -1.06 6.58 -25.66
CA VAL A 316 0.27 5.95 -25.59
C VAL A 316 1.31 6.98 -25.14
N THR A 317 1.29 8.19 -25.67
CA THR A 317 2.21 9.26 -25.28
C THR A 317 2.04 9.60 -23.80
N ASN A 318 0.81 9.76 -23.33
CA ASN A 318 0.54 10.05 -21.93
C ASN A 318 1.04 8.95 -20.97
N ILE A 319 0.73 7.68 -21.28
CA ILE A 319 1.18 6.57 -20.44
C ILE A 319 2.70 6.39 -20.44
N LYS A 320 3.35 6.73 -21.56
CA LYS A 320 4.81 6.72 -21.66
C LYS A 320 5.44 7.71 -20.69
N ASN A 321 4.97 8.95 -20.65
CA ASN A 321 5.47 9.97 -19.71
C ASN A 321 5.31 9.50 -18.25
N LEU A 322 4.16 8.92 -17.91
CA LEU A 322 3.92 8.37 -16.59
C LEU A 322 4.87 7.22 -16.26
N LYS A 323 5.11 6.32 -17.20
CA LYS A 323 5.99 5.18 -17.05
C LYS A 323 7.46 5.59 -16.90
N GLU A 324 7.92 6.59 -17.64
CA GLU A 324 9.27 7.16 -17.51
C GLU A 324 9.53 7.68 -16.09
N TYR A 325 8.54 8.29 -15.46
CA TYR A 325 8.61 8.65 -14.05
C TYR A 325 8.68 7.42 -13.14
N MET A 326 7.82 6.44 -13.36
CA MET A 326 7.69 5.26 -12.51
C MET A 326 8.91 4.34 -12.55
N ILE A 327 9.61 4.26 -13.67
CA ILE A 327 10.82 3.45 -13.84
C ILE A 327 11.95 3.84 -12.87
N LYS A 328 11.94 5.07 -12.35
CA LYS A 328 12.90 5.50 -11.32
C LYS A 328 12.78 4.69 -10.03
N PHE A 329 11.65 4.05 -9.80
CA PHE A 329 11.39 3.21 -8.64
C PHE A 329 11.69 1.72 -8.90
N ASP A 330 12.07 1.36 -10.12
CA ASP A 330 12.53 0.02 -10.49
C ASP A 330 14.06 -0.08 -10.35
N ASN A 331 14.57 0.33 -9.19
CA ASN A 331 15.99 0.24 -8.88
C ASN A 331 16.22 -0.70 -7.69
N LYS A 332 16.21 -1.99 -7.98
CA LYS A 332 16.31 -3.08 -7.03
C LYS A 332 17.55 -3.00 -6.14
N ASP A 333 18.71 -2.77 -6.73
CA ASP A 333 19.98 -2.81 -6.00
C ASP A 333 20.09 -1.64 -5.01
N VAL A 334 19.72 -0.45 -5.45
CA VAL A 334 19.69 0.73 -4.57
C VAL A 334 18.68 0.55 -3.44
N TRP A 335 17.53 -0.05 -3.73
CA TRP A 335 16.51 -0.31 -2.71
C TRP A 335 16.99 -1.32 -1.67
N ILE A 336 17.61 -2.43 -2.11
CA ILE A 336 18.20 -3.45 -1.22
C ILE A 336 19.27 -2.83 -0.33
N ASP A 337 20.21 -2.08 -0.90
CA ASP A 337 21.30 -1.47 -0.15
C ASP A 337 20.81 -0.48 0.91
N LYS A 338 19.83 0.36 0.57
CA LYS A 338 19.23 1.28 1.54
C LYS A 338 18.55 0.56 2.71
N ILE A 339 17.77 -0.47 2.43
CA ILE A 339 17.13 -1.26 3.48
C ILE A 339 18.15 -2.01 4.34
N ARG A 340 19.16 -2.60 3.73
CA ARG A 340 20.23 -3.26 4.49
C ARG A 340 20.98 -2.30 5.40
N THR A 341 21.33 -1.13 4.88
CA THR A 341 21.95 -0.06 5.68
C THR A 341 21.05 0.34 6.85
N ALA A 342 19.75 0.43 6.63
CA ALA A 342 18.80 0.74 7.70
C ALA A 342 18.79 -0.31 8.81
N ILE A 343 18.85 -1.58 8.44
CA ILE A 343 18.70 -2.71 9.39
C ILE A 343 20.04 -3.08 10.06
N LEU A 344 21.13 -3.02 9.33
CA LEU A 344 22.43 -3.47 9.83
C LEU A 344 23.26 -2.34 10.46
N GLY A 345 22.92 -1.09 10.22
CA GLY A 345 23.61 0.10 10.73
C GLY A 345 24.73 0.53 9.81
#